data_09b61b1ca15297a85f68b1fa10b07d54
#
_entry.id   09b61b1ca15297a85f68b1fa10b07d54
#
_cell.length_a   1.000
_cell.length_b   1.000
_cell.length_c   1.000
_cell.angle_alpha   90.00
_cell.angle_beta   90.00
_cell.angle_gamma   90.00
#
_symmetry.space_group_name_H-M   'P 1'
#
loop_
_entity.id
_entity.type
_entity.pdbx_description
1 polymer ?
#
loop_
_entity_poly.entity_id
_entity_poly.type
_entity_poly.pdbx_seq_one_letter_code
_entity_poly.pdbx_strand_id
1 'polypeptide(L)'
;MDRVQQILVRKGDANYEPCAELCSRAKRLGNCVAYHLRHLIFSQTSIGTKTLTDQNIRALYTTDYRAMPSAASAQRMTQIVFEQFISYFAAEAAYKKDPSKFTGKPKLPGYAKKYRTFYVGRNGYKIENGLLTITGGKKVGLQPIKVTCCQDQPFNEKAGLARCGDLRICPKANCFVIEITYQKGVNLNHCALLNANDSLLVDLGVDNIAACISTKSGVPPLLVKGGALKSINQWYNKRMAALQAKGKFHHMAAVALKRNNRIGDCVHKIAHIVVSYCLAYDLGRIVIGQNPYWKQGVNMGKVNNQKFCYIPHAKLIDTIKYLAEEYGINVIVREDSYTSKASALDFDNMPPFYQEGAKCQFSGKRIKRGLYRSKSGKVINADLNGALNIGRKELGDEWLHKAH
;
A
#
# COMPACT_ATOMS: atom_id res chain seq x y z
N MET A 1 10.39 -9.51 -7.03
CA MET A 1 9.33 -8.53 -6.68
C MET A 1 8.21 -9.25 -5.95
N ASP A 2 7.86 -8.78 -4.75
CA ASP A 2 6.81 -9.41 -3.94
C ASP A 2 5.44 -8.88 -4.31
N ARG A 3 4.50 -9.78 -4.55
CA ARG A 3 3.10 -9.49 -4.88
C ARG A 3 2.15 -10.25 -3.97
N VAL A 4 0.91 -9.77 -3.88
CA VAL A 4 -0.14 -10.40 -3.10
C VAL A 4 -1.38 -10.59 -3.97
N GLN A 5 -1.80 -11.84 -4.13
CA GLN A 5 -3.13 -12.14 -4.63
C GLN A 5 -4.12 -12.19 -3.48
N GLN A 6 -5.27 -11.55 -3.65
CA GLN A 6 -6.35 -11.53 -2.65
C GLN A 6 -7.57 -12.25 -3.20
N ILE A 7 -8.06 -13.25 -2.46
CA ILE A 7 -9.27 -14.00 -2.78
C ILE A 7 -10.30 -13.71 -1.69
N LEU A 8 -11.46 -13.20 -2.08
CA LEU A 8 -12.52 -12.78 -1.18
C LEU A 8 -13.48 -13.96 -0.89
N VAL A 9 -13.66 -14.28 0.37
CA VAL A 9 -14.63 -15.27 0.87
C VAL A 9 -15.74 -14.54 1.62
N ARG A 10 -16.94 -14.53 1.05
CA ARG A 10 -18.10 -13.80 1.60
C ARG A 10 -18.95 -14.70 2.49
N LYS A 11 -19.78 -14.08 3.33
CA LYS A 11 -20.81 -14.81 4.06
C LYS A 11 -21.77 -15.49 3.07
N GLY A 12 -21.96 -16.80 3.25
CA GLY A 12 -22.71 -17.65 2.32
C GLY A 12 -21.84 -18.49 1.39
N ASP A 13 -20.57 -18.16 1.21
CA ASP A 13 -19.63 -19.03 0.48
C ASP A 13 -19.32 -20.29 1.33
N ALA A 14 -19.18 -21.45 0.68
CA ALA A 14 -18.87 -22.72 1.35
C ALA A 14 -17.59 -22.65 2.22
N ASN A 15 -16.63 -21.83 1.84
CA ASN A 15 -15.37 -21.65 2.55
C ASN A 15 -15.46 -20.65 3.72
N TYR A 16 -16.62 -19.99 3.95
CA TYR A 16 -16.73 -18.95 4.97
C TYR A 16 -16.57 -19.51 6.37
N GLU A 17 -17.32 -20.55 6.74
CA GLU A 17 -17.24 -21.18 8.06
C GLU A 17 -15.87 -21.84 8.31
N PRO A 18 -15.25 -22.57 7.37
CA PRO A 18 -13.87 -23.03 7.52
C PRO A 18 -12.87 -21.88 7.78
N CYS A 19 -12.97 -20.75 7.09
CA CYS A 19 -12.14 -19.58 7.36
C CYS A 19 -12.38 -18.99 8.76
N ALA A 20 -13.65 -18.92 9.18
CA ALA A 20 -14.04 -18.41 10.50
C ALA A 20 -13.47 -19.29 11.62
N GLU A 21 -13.55 -20.61 11.47
CA GLU A 21 -13.02 -21.56 12.46
C GLU A 21 -11.50 -21.47 12.56
N LEU A 22 -10.76 -21.44 11.45
CA LEU A 22 -9.31 -21.26 11.44
C LEU A 22 -8.89 -19.94 12.12
N CYS A 23 -9.55 -18.83 11.82
CA CYS A 23 -9.29 -17.53 12.44
C CYS A 23 -9.68 -17.51 13.93
N SER A 24 -10.68 -18.30 14.34
CA SER A 24 -11.06 -18.46 15.74
C SER A 24 -10.01 -19.26 16.52
N ARG A 25 -9.49 -20.36 15.96
CA ARG A 25 -8.39 -21.14 16.56
C ARG A 25 -7.11 -20.33 16.64
N ALA A 26 -6.78 -19.56 15.59
CA ALA A 26 -5.67 -18.61 15.59
C ALA A 26 -5.81 -17.56 16.72
N LYS A 27 -7.05 -17.10 16.98
CA LYS A 27 -7.33 -16.20 18.10
C LYS A 27 -7.04 -16.87 19.45
N ARG A 28 -7.53 -18.10 19.67
CA ARG A 28 -7.33 -18.81 20.94
C ARG A 28 -5.85 -18.99 21.23
N LEU A 29 -5.09 -19.63 20.34
CA LEU A 29 -3.65 -19.83 20.50
C LEU A 29 -2.91 -18.50 20.64
N GLY A 30 -3.19 -17.53 19.78
CA GLY A 30 -2.53 -16.21 19.82
C GLY A 30 -2.82 -15.44 21.11
N ASN A 31 -4.00 -15.60 21.72
CA ASN A 31 -4.31 -15.00 23.02
C ASN A 31 -3.59 -15.72 24.16
N CYS A 32 -3.43 -17.04 24.11
CA CYS A 32 -2.63 -17.80 25.07
C CYS A 32 -1.18 -17.32 25.06
N VAL A 33 -0.58 -17.19 23.88
CA VAL A 33 0.78 -16.66 23.73
C VAL A 33 0.89 -15.22 24.25
N ALA A 34 -0.06 -14.37 23.89
CA ALA A 34 -0.07 -12.97 24.36
C ALA A 34 -0.24 -12.90 25.88
N TYR A 35 -1.08 -13.77 26.49
CA TYR A 35 -1.23 -13.86 27.94
C TYR A 35 0.11 -14.21 28.60
N HIS A 36 0.77 -15.26 28.12
CA HIS A 36 2.06 -15.70 28.63
C HIS A 36 3.11 -14.60 28.60
N LEU A 37 3.26 -13.92 27.46
CA LEU A 37 4.21 -12.81 27.30
C LEU A 37 3.89 -11.64 28.22
N ARG A 38 2.62 -11.27 28.33
CA ARG A 38 2.19 -10.19 29.25
C ARG A 38 2.44 -10.54 30.69
N HIS A 39 2.18 -11.80 31.09
CA HIS A 39 2.46 -12.27 32.45
C HIS A 39 3.96 -12.15 32.76
N LEU A 40 4.84 -12.60 31.88
CA LEU A 40 6.30 -12.46 32.07
C LEU A 40 6.74 -11.00 32.20
N ILE A 41 6.17 -10.08 31.39
CA ILE A 41 6.47 -8.64 31.44
C ILE A 41 6.04 -8.06 32.80
N PHE A 42 4.83 -8.37 33.27
CA PHE A 42 4.29 -7.79 34.51
C PHE A 42 4.90 -8.43 35.77
N SER A 43 5.37 -9.67 35.70
CA SER A 43 6.10 -10.31 36.81
C SER A 43 7.57 -9.93 36.87
N GLN A 44 8.02 -8.98 36.00
CA GLN A 44 9.43 -8.55 35.88
C GLN A 44 10.40 -9.72 35.66
N THR A 45 9.92 -10.85 35.20
CA THR A 45 10.75 -11.99 34.85
C THR A 45 11.56 -11.66 33.61
N SER A 46 12.87 -11.84 33.67
CA SER A 46 13.75 -11.64 32.51
C SER A 46 13.26 -12.50 31.34
N ILE A 47 12.83 -11.84 30.26
CA ILE A 47 12.41 -12.51 29.03
C ILE A 47 13.67 -12.89 28.24
N GLY A 48 14.33 -13.95 28.69
CA GLY A 48 15.41 -14.56 27.90
C GLY A 48 14.85 -15.23 26.66
N THR A 49 15.54 -15.12 25.54
CA THR A 49 15.16 -15.77 24.26
C THR A 49 14.96 -17.28 24.39
N LYS A 50 15.58 -17.93 25.39
CA LYS A 50 15.40 -19.36 25.68
C LYS A 50 14.07 -19.70 26.36
N THR A 51 13.43 -18.77 27.04
CA THR A 51 12.15 -19.00 27.75
C THR A 51 10.93 -18.90 26.83
N LEU A 52 11.11 -18.32 25.65
CA LEU A 52 10.07 -18.06 24.64
C LEU A 52 10.19 -18.99 23.43
N THR A 53 10.51 -20.25 23.64
CA THR A 53 10.56 -21.21 22.53
C THR A 53 9.15 -21.69 22.21
N ASP A 54 8.92 -22.02 20.94
CA ASP A 54 7.71 -22.70 20.50
C ASP A 54 7.42 -23.96 21.31
N GLN A 55 8.47 -24.68 21.76
CA GLN A 55 8.39 -25.86 22.61
C GLN A 55 7.72 -25.57 23.95
N ASN A 56 8.05 -24.45 24.62
CA ASN A 56 7.42 -24.07 25.89
C ASN A 56 5.95 -23.69 25.68
N ILE A 57 5.61 -22.95 24.64
CA ILE A 57 4.22 -22.63 24.31
C ILE A 57 3.42 -23.90 24.01
N ARG A 58 4.00 -24.85 23.28
CA ARG A 58 3.38 -26.13 22.99
C ARG A 58 3.11 -26.93 24.27
N ALA A 59 4.04 -26.92 25.23
CA ALA A 59 3.87 -27.61 26.50
C ALA A 59 2.78 -26.97 27.39
N LEU A 60 2.79 -25.63 27.49
CA LEU A 60 1.87 -24.88 28.35
C LEU A 60 0.44 -24.83 27.78
N TYR A 61 0.28 -24.76 26.47
CA TYR A 61 -1.01 -24.57 25.79
C TYR A 61 -1.29 -25.69 24.80
N THR A 62 -1.06 -26.93 25.21
CA THR A 62 -1.14 -28.13 24.36
C THR A 62 -2.47 -28.25 23.63
N THR A 63 -3.59 -27.94 24.27
CA THR A 63 -4.92 -28.04 23.67
C THR A 63 -5.10 -27.09 22.50
N ASP A 64 -4.81 -25.80 22.68
CA ASP A 64 -4.95 -24.79 21.63
C ASP A 64 -3.89 -24.95 20.53
N TYR A 65 -2.69 -25.41 20.89
CA TYR A 65 -1.63 -25.70 19.94
C TYR A 65 -2.00 -26.88 19.02
N ARG A 66 -2.51 -27.99 19.59
CA ARG A 66 -2.92 -29.18 18.84
C ARG A 66 -4.24 -28.99 18.08
N ALA A 67 -5.04 -27.99 18.46
CA ALA A 67 -6.24 -27.61 17.71
C ALA A 67 -5.93 -26.96 16.36
N MET A 68 -4.69 -26.55 16.13
CA MET A 68 -4.27 -25.99 14.83
C MET A 68 -4.16 -27.10 13.76
N PRO A 69 -4.37 -26.78 12.47
CA PRO A 69 -4.39 -27.78 11.38
C PRO A 69 -3.02 -28.45 11.17
N SER A 70 -1.93 -27.80 11.54
CA SER A 70 -0.58 -28.36 11.49
C SER A 70 0.34 -27.71 12.52
N ALA A 71 1.41 -28.40 12.89
CA ALA A 71 2.44 -27.86 13.78
C ALA A 71 3.09 -26.61 13.18
N ALA A 72 3.35 -26.59 11.87
CA ALA A 72 3.92 -25.44 11.17
C ALA A 72 3.02 -24.20 11.29
N SER A 73 1.70 -24.36 11.18
CA SER A 73 0.76 -23.24 11.38
C SER A 73 0.73 -22.78 12.83
N ALA A 74 0.81 -23.70 13.79
CA ALA A 74 0.88 -23.35 15.21
C ALA A 74 2.16 -22.57 15.53
N GLN A 75 3.31 -23.04 15.06
CA GLN A 75 4.61 -22.35 15.21
C GLN A 75 4.55 -20.95 14.59
N ARG A 76 4.04 -20.81 13.38
CA ARG A 76 3.94 -19.50 12.73
C ARG A 76 3.05 -18.54 13.52
N MET A 77 1.93 -19.03 14.08
CA MET A 77 1.07 -18.21 14.93
C MET A 77 1.77 -17.75 16.20
N THR A 78 2.57 -18.61 16.84
CA THR A 78 3.39 -18.26 18.00
C THR A 78 4.43 -17.19 17.65
N GLN A 79 5.16 -17.39 16.55
CA GLN A 79 6.17 -16.45 16.06
C GLN A 79 5.59 -15.06 15.77
N ILE A 80 4.44 -14.98 15.08
CA ILE A 80 3.77 -13.69 14.78
C ILE A 80 3.42 -12.91 16.04
N VAL A 81 3.01 -13.60 17.11
CA VAL A 81 2.74 -12.91 18.38
C VAL A 81 4.04 -12.42 19.02
N PHE A 82 5.11 -13.21 18.99
CA PHE A 82 6.43 -12.76 19.45
C PHE A 82 6.93 -11.54 18.66
N GLU A 83 6.84 -11.56 17.34
CA GLU A 83 7.21 -10.43 16.47
C GLU A 83 6.45 -9.16 16.83
N GLN A 84 5.16 -9.27 17.22
CA GLN A 84 4.36 -8.11 17.67
C GLN A 84 4.92 -7.50 18.97
N PHE A 85 5.35 -8.32 19.91
CA PHE A 85 5.95 -7.83 21.16
C PHE A 85 7.35 -7.25 20.94
N ILE A 86 8.18 -7.88 20.10
CA ILE A 86 9.49 -7.33 19.70
C ILE A 86 9.31 -5.94 19.05
N SER A 87 8.35 -5.82 18.14
CA SER A 87 8.02 -4.53 17.48
C SER A 87 7.55 -3.48 18.49
N TYR A 88 6.77 -3.89 19.51
CA TYR A 88 6.36 -2.99 20.58
C TYR A 88 7.57 -2.48 21.37
N PHE A 89 8.49 -3.33 21.80
CA PHE A 89 9.67 -2.90 22.57
C PHE A 89 10.60 -2.00 21.74
N ALA A 90 10.75 -2.29 20.45
CA ALA A 90 11.52 -1.43 19.55
C ALA A 90 10.87 -0.04 19.41
N ALA A 91 9.54 0.00 19.24
CA ALA A 91 8.78 1.24 19.17
C ALA A 91 8.82 2.03 20.50
N GLU A 92 8.74 1.35 21.65
CA GLU A 92 8.85 1.99 22.97
C GLU A 92 10.23 2.60 23.19
N ALA A 93 11.29 1.88 22.80
CA ALA A 93 12.67 2.39 22.87
C ALA A 93 12.87 3.61 21.96
N ALA A 94 12.33 3.57 20.74
CA ALA A 94 12.37 4.72 19.83
C ALA A 94 11.55 5.91 20.35
N TYR A 95 10.38 5.66 20.94
CA TYR A 95 9.54 6.69 21.57
C TYR A 95 10.24 7.38 22.73
N LYS A 96 10.97 6.62 23.58
CA LYS A 96 11.76 7.20 24.69
C LYS A 96 12.87 8.11 24.19
N LYS A 97 13.46 7.83 23.01
CA LYS A 97 14.50 8.67 22.40
C LYS A 97 13.94 9.94 21.78
N ASP A 98 12.81 9.83 21.07
CA ASP A 98 12.21 10.97 20.38
C ASP A 98 10.68 10.80 20.27
N PRO A 99 9.90 11.30 21.26
CA PRO A 99 8.44 11.23 21.25
C PRO A 99 7.80 11.97 20.08
N SER A 100 8.48 12.98 19.50
CA SER A 100 7.91 13.83 18.44
C SER A 100 7.65 13.06 17.13
N LYS A 101 8.35 11.95 16.91
CA LYS A 101 8.16 11.06 15.76
C LYS A 101 6.90 10.20 15.83
N PHE A 102 6.18 10.23 16.94
CA PHE A 102 5.03 9.37 17.18
C PHE A 102 3.77 10.20 17.41
N THR A 103 2.63 9.69 16.94
CA THR A 103 1.31 10.27 17.22
C THR A 103 0.82 10.01 18.64
N GLY A 104 1.53 9.18 19.41
CA GLY A 104 1.24 8.86 20.80
C GLY A 104 2.10 7.69 21.31
N LYS A 105 2.06 7.46 22.62
CA LYS A 105 2.84 6.38 23.25
C LYS A 105 2.46 5.02 22.70
N PRO A 106 3.44 4.17 22.30
CA PRO A 106 3.20 2.79 21.87
C PRO A 106 2.43 2.00 22.93
N LYS A 107 1.50 1.16 22.49
CA LYS A 107 0.66 0.35 23.39
C LYS A 107 1.08 -1.12 23.33
N LEU A 108 1.16 -1.74 24.49
CA LEU A 108 1.45 -3.17 24.60
C LEU A 108 0.39 -4.00 23.81
N PRO A 109 0.80 -4.99 23.01
CA PRO A 109 -0.12 -5.82 22.24
C PRO A 109 -1.20 -6.44 23.12
N GLY A 110 -2.46 -6.29 22.70
CA GLY A 110 -3.63 -6.76 23.42
C GLY A 110 -4.18 -8.10 22.89
N TYR A 111 -5.31 -8.53 23.47
CA TYR A 111 -6.00 -9.74 23.06
C TYR A 111 -6.90 -9.50 21.85
N ALA A 112 -6.94 -10.45 20.91
CA ALA A 112 -7.91 -10.44 19.83
C ALA A 112 -9.32 -10.81 20.36
N LYS A 113 -10.33 -10.00 19.99
CA LYS A 113 -11.71 -10.17 20.51
C LYS A 113 -12.49 -11.27 19.77
N LYS A 114 -12.61 -11.18 18.45
CA LYS A 114 -13.44 -12.09 17.64
C LYS A 114 -12.61 -13.09 16.84
N TYR A 115 -11.72 -12.60 16.00
CA TYR A 115 -10.86 -13.36 15.11
C TYR A 115 -9.45 -12.81 15.12
N ARG A 116 -8.47 -13.64 14.75
CA ARG A 116 -7.09 -13.25 14.44
C ARG A 116 -6.75 -13.78 13.06
N THR A 117 -5.91 -13.07 12.31
CA THR A 117 -5.37 -13.56 11.06
C THR A 117 -4.71 -14.91 11.26
N PHE A 118 -5.12 -15.90 10.47
CA PHE A 118 -4.52 -17.22 10.46
C PHE A 118 -3.42 -17.27 9.41
N TYR A 119 -2.26 -17.77 9.79
CA TYR A 119 -1.12 -17.96 8.89
C TYR A 119 -0.97 -19.45 8.60
N VAL A 120 -0.93 -19.77 7.30
CA VAL A 120 -0.78 -21.15 6.84
C VAL A 120 0.71 -21.47 6.75
N GLY A 121 1.15 -22.54 7.40
CA GLY A 121 2.53 -23.02 7.25
C GLY A 121 2.79 -23.54 5.84
N ARG A 122 4.06 -23.57 5.41
CA ARG A 122 4.48 -23.93 4.03
C ARG A 122 3.86 -25.21 3.50
N ASN A 123 3.70 -26.25 4.33
CA ASN A 123 3.12 -27.53 3.94
C ASN A 123 1.59 -27.60 4.17
N GLY A 124 0.96 -26.47 4.50
CA GLY A 124 -0.46 -26.38 4.83
C GLY A 124 -1.36 -26.09 3.63
N TYR A 125 -0.80 -25.91 2.43
CA TYR A 125 -1.57 -25.64 1.22
C TYR A 125 -0.91 -26.25 -0.03
N LYS A 126 -1.72 -26.41 -1.06
CA LYS A 126 -1.30 -26.80 -2.42
C LYS A 126 -1.98 -25.90 -3.44
N ILE A 127 -1.32 -25.64 -4.55
CA ILE A 127 -1.89 -24.97 -5.72
C ILE A 127 -1.67 -25.87 -6.92
N GLU A 128 -2.75 -26.32 -7.51
CA GLU A 128 -2.75 -27.23 -8.65
C GLU A 128 -3.80 -26.77 -9.66
N ASN A 129 -3.42 -26.55 -10.91
CA ASN A 129 -4.33 -26.15 -12.00
C ASN A 129 -5.24 -24.97 -11.65
N GLY A 130 -4.69 -23.91 -11.06
CA GLY A 130 -5.46 -22.72 -10.65
C GLY A 130 -6.37 -22.93 -9.44
N LEU A 131 -6.26 -24.08 -8.74
CA LEU A 131 -7.00 -24.36 -7.52
C LEU A 131 -6.08 -24.32 -6.31
N LEU A 132 -6.29 -23.35 -5.42
CA LEU A 132 -5.67 -23.32 -4.09
C LEU A 132 -6.46 -24.23 -3.15
N THR A 133 -5.79 -25.21 -2.56
CA THR A 133 -6.32 -26.05 -1.49
C THR A 133 -5.53 -25.81 -0.22
N ILE A 134 -6.19 -25.27 0.81
CA ILE A 134 -5.63 -25.18 2.17
C ILE A 134 -6.05 -26.44 2.91
N THR A 135 -5.08 -27.24 3.33
CA THR A 135 -5.36 -28.50 4.01
C THR A 135 -6.05 -28.24 5.34
N GLY A 136 -7.24 -28.76 5.48
CA GLY A 136 -7.89 -28.88 6.77
C GLY A 136 -7.15 -29.93 7.61
N GLY A 137 -7.10 -29.74 8.90
CA GLY A 137 -6.60 -30.78 9.80
C GLY A 137 -7.65 -31.87 9.97
N LYS A 138 -7.63 -32.96 9.21
CA LYS A 138 -8.57 -34.09 9.39
C LYS A 138 -8.63 -34.56 10.85
N LYS A 139 -7.46 -34.62 11.52
CA LYS A 139 -7.33 -35.01 12.94
C LYS A 139 -8.04 -34.05 13.92
N VAL A 140 -8.30 -32.83 13.51
CA VAL A 140 -8.96 -31.79 14.33
C VAL A 140 -10.33 -31.37 13.78
N GLY A 141 -10.89 -32.15 12.86
CA GLY A 141 -12.24 -31.97 12.32
C GLY A 141 -12.42 -30.75 11.41
N LEU A 142 -11.34 -30.22 10.84
CA LEU A 142 -11.41 -29.06 9.94
C LEU A 142 -11.60 -29.48 8.51
N GLN A 143 -12.54 -28.83 7.84
CA GLN A 143 -12.76 -28.99 6.40
C GLN A 143 -11.66 -28.24 5.59
N PRO A 144 -11.20 -28.80 4.45
CA PRO A 144 -10.28 -28.10 3.58
C PRO A 144 -10.95 -26.93 2.91
N ILE A 145 -10.21 -25.82 2.73
CA ILE A 145 -10.65 -24.66 1.98
C ILE A 145 -10.15 -24.81 0.54
N LYS A 146 -11.07 -24.71 -0.43
CA LYS A 146 -10.76 -24.79 -1.85
C LYS A 146 -11.24 -23.53 -2.55
N VAL A 147 -10.32 -22.77 -3.15
CA VAL A 147 -10.64 -21.53 -3.86
C VAL A 147 -9.87 -21.45 -5.18
N THR A 148 -10.51 -20.90 -6.21
CA THR A 148 -9.83 -20.61 -7.48
C THR A 148 -8.82 -19.49 -7.27
N CYS A 149 -7.62 -19.68 -7.76
CA CYS A 149 -6.58 -18.63 -7.82
C CYS A 149 -6.26 -18.29 -9.28
N CYS A 150 -5.44 -17.25 -9.52
CA CYS A 150 -5.08 -16.86 -10.89
C CYS A 150 -4.49 -18.03 -11.66
N GLN A 151 -5.01 -18.27 -12.86
CA GLN A 151 -4.56 -19.37 -13.74
C GLN A 151 -3.18 -19.08 -14.36
N ASP A 152 -2.83 -17.80 -14.55
CA ASP A 152 -1.57 -17.35 -15.16
C ASP A 152 -0.39 -17.47 -14.18
N GLN A 153 -0.30 -18.55 -13.61
CA GLN A 153 0.77 -19.21 -12.88
C GLN A 153 2.01 -18.43 -12.51
N PRO A 154 2.02 -17.67 -11.42
CA PRO A 154 3.28 -17.41 -10.76
C PRO A 154 3.72 -18.54 -9.81
N PHE A 155 3.01 -19.68 -9.77
CA PHE A 155 3.14 -20.67 -8.70
C PHE A 155 3.82 -21.99 -9.10
N ASN A 156 4.42 -22.04 -10.27
CA ASN A 156 5.14 -23.24 -10.71
C ASN A 156 6.63 -23.14 -10.31
N GLU A 157 6.97 -23.67 -9.14
CA GLU A 157 8.35 -23.72 -8.64
C GLU A 157 9.30 -24.45 -9.61
N LYS A 158 8.80 -25.46 -10.36
CA LYS A 158 9.59 -26.22 -11.33
C LYS A 158 9.96 -25.41 -12.58
N ALA A 159 9.19 -24.39 -12.91
CA ALA A 159 9.46 -23.50 -14.04
C ALA A 159 10.33 -22.29 -13.68
N GLY A 160 10.81 -22.16 -12.45
CA GLY A 160 11.63 -21.03 -11.99
C GLY A 160 10.89 -19.70 -11.87
N LEU A 161 9.56 -19.71 -11.99
CA LEU A 161 8.76 -18.49 -12.23
C LEU A 161 8.20 -17.81 -11.00
N ALA A 162 8.16 -18.45 -9.82
CA ALA A 162 7.90 -17.73 -8.56
C ALA A 162 7.95 -18.67 -7.35
N ARG A 163 8.48 -18.17 -6.25
CA ARG A 163 8.31 -18.79 -4.93
C ARG A 163 7.01 -18.29 -4.33
N CYS A 164 6.07 -19.21 -4.01
CA CYS A 164 4.98 -18.88 -3.11
C CYS A 164 5.54 -18.58 -1.73
N GLY A 165 5.20 -17.42 -1.21
CA GLY A 165 5.54 -16.98 0.12
C GLY A 165 4.49 -17.43 1.15
N ASP A 166 4.27 -16.60 2.16
CA ASP A 166 3.27 -16.84 3.20
C ASP A 166 1.85 -16.75 2.63
N LEU A 167 1.01 -17.70 3.03
CA LEU A 167 -0.43 -17.66 2.81
C LEU A 167 -1.12 -17.34 4.13
N ARG A 168 -2.09 -16.42 4.11
CA ARG A 168 -2.84 -16.06 5.31
C ARG A 168 -4.32 -15.83 5.03
N ILE A 169 -5.15 -16.08 6.04
CA ILE A 169 -6.58 -15.79 6.04
C ILE A 169 -6.82 -14.60 6.96
N CYS A 170 -7.20 -13.47 6.37
CA CYS A 170 -7.39 -12.20 7.07
C CYS A 170 -8.88 -11.96 7.33
N PRO A 171 -9.33 -11.90 8.60
CA PRO A 171 -10.69 -11.51 8.92
C PRO A 171 -10.90 -10.02 8.60
N LYS A 172 -11.98 -9.70 7.91
CA LYS A 172 -12.46 -8.35 7.64
C LYS A 172 -13.85 -8.15 8.27
N ALA A 173 -14.47 -7.01 8.05
CA ALA A 173 -15.73 -6.66 8.70
C ALA A 173 -16.83 -7.74 8.59
N ASN A 174 -17.05 -8.29 7.39
CA ASN A 174 -18.11 -9.25 7.07
C ASN A 174 -17.67 -10.34 6.08
N CYS A 175 -16.39 -10.52 5.92
CA CYS A 175 -15.80 -11.49 5.00
C CYS A 175 -14.42 -11.92 5.50
N PHE A 176 -13.84 -12.92 4.85
CA PHE A 176 -12.43 -13.26 4.95
C PHE A 176 -11.73 -12.97 3.64
N VAL A 177 -10.44 -12.63 3.70
CA VAL A 177 -9.60 -12.48 2.53
C VAL A 177 -8.45 -13.47 2.66
N ILE A 178 -8.34 -14.37 1.71
CA ILE A 178 -7.19 -15.25 1.60
C ILE A 178 -6.14 -14.49 0.80
N GLU A 179 -4.98 -14.27 1.40
CA GLU A 179 -3.86 -13.54 0.80
C GLU A 179 -2.73 -14.52 0.53
N ILE A 180 -2.29 -14.56 -0.72
CA ILE A 180 -1.18 -15.39 -1.18
C ILE A 180 -0.07 -14.43 -1.59
N THR A 181 1.08 -14.46 -0.89
CA THR A 181 2.27 -13.73 -1.31
C THR A 181 3.04 -14.56 -2.31
N TYR A 182 3.56 -13.90 -3.36
CA TYR A 182 4.37 -14.55 -4.38
C TYR A 182 5.38 -13.58 -4.97
N GLN A 183 6.45 -14.10 -5.54
CA GLN A 183 7.42 -13.31 -6.27
C GLN A 183 7.17 -13.43 -7.77
N LYS A 184 7.14 -12.31 -8.47
CA LYS A 184 7.08 -12.24 -9.92
C LYS A 184 8.41 -11.73 -10.44
N GLY A 185 8.98 -12.43 -11.41
CA GLY A 185 10.19 -12.00 -12.11
C GLY A 185 9.95 -10.76 -12.97
N VAL A 186 11.01 -10.14 -13.42
CA VAL A 186 10.99 -9.03 -14.40
C VAL A 186 10.71 -9.63 -15.78
N ASN A 187 9.86 -8.98 -16.56
CA ASN A 187 9.60 -9.40 -17.94
C ASN A 187 10.73 -8.90 -18.85
N LEU A 188 11.78 -9.70 -18.98
CA LEU A 188 12.98 -9.37 -19.75
C LEU A 188 12.71 -9.04 -21.23
N ASN A 189 11.63 -9.56 -21.81
CA ASN A 189 11.27 -9.29 -23.20
C ASN A 189 10.87 -7.82 -23.45
N HIS A 190 10.41 -7.11 -22.44
CA HIS A 190 10.06 -5.69 -22.52
C HIS A 190 11.16 -4.76 -22.02
N CYS A 191 12.02 -5.19 -21.09
CA CYS A 191 13.06 -4.38 -20.50
C CYS A 191 14.15 -3.95 -21.49
N ALA A 192 14.43 -4.76 -22.51
CA ALA A 192 15.50 -4.51 -23.49
C ALA A 192 15.15 -3.43 -24.52
N LEU A 193 13.90 -2.97 -24.54
CA LEU A 193 13.38 -2.10 -25.59
C LEU A 193 13.13 -0.63 -25.15
N LEU A 194 13.05 -0.37 -23.83
CA LEU A 194 12.69 0.96 -23.34
C LEU A 194 13.90 1.89 -23.27
N ASN A 195 13.74 3.10 -23.82
CA ASN A 195 14.78 4.11 -23.77
C ASN A 195 14.95 4.69 -22.37
N ALA A 196 16.05 4.35 -21.69
CA ALA A 196 16.34 4.80 -20.32
C ALA A 196 16.57 6.32 -20.22
N ASN A 197 16.82 7.02 -21.32
CA ASN A 197 17.01 8.48 -21.35
C ASN A 197 15.69 9.24 -21.40
N ASP A 198 14.63 8.62 -21.92
CA ASP A 198 13.31 9.23 -22.00
C ASP A 198 12.52 9.01 -20.73
N SER A 199 11.93 10.08 -20.22
CA SER A 199 11.27 10.11 -18.92
C SER A 199 9.82 10.57 -19.03
N LEU A 200 8.94 9.97 -18.24
CA LEU A 200 7.61 10.49 -17.94
C LEU A 200 7.66 11.26 -16.62
N LEU A 201 7.35 12.54 -16.66
CA LEU A 201 7.31 13.45 -15.51
C LEU A 201 5.88 13.51 -14.98
N VAL A 202 5.68 13.24 -13.68
CA VAL A 202 4.35 13.06 -13.10
C VAL A 202 4.16 13.97 -11.90
N ASP A 203 3.18 14.89 -12.00
CA ASP A 203 2.67 15.67 -10.88
C ASP A 203 1.38 15.01 -10.34
N LEU A 204 1.35 14.74 -9.03
CA LEU A 204 0.22 14.09 -8.35
C LEU A 204 -0.69 15.12 -7.68
N GLY A 205 -1.91 15.24 -8.19
CA GLY A 205 -2.87 16.22 -7.72
C GLY A 205 -4.16 15.62 -7.13
N VAL A 206 -5.19 16.46 -7.04
CA VAL A 206 -6.53 16.12 -6.55
C VAL A 206 -7.57 16.11 -7.68
N ASP A 207 -7.51 17.06 -8.60
CA ASP A 207 -8.44 17.16 -9.74
C ASP A 207 -7.93 16.33 -10.92
N ASN A 208 -6.69 16.48 -11.27
CA ASN A 208 -5.93 15.50 -12.01
C ASN A 208 -5.11 14.69 -11.02
N ILE A 209 -5.40 13.40 -10.92
CA ILE A 209 -4.69 12.52 -9.98
C ILE A 209 -3.26 12.27 -10.44
N ALA A 210 -3.01 12.33 -11.73
CA ALA A 210 -1.70 12.36 -12.34
C ALA A 210 -1.74 13.27 -13.57
N ALA A 211 -0.89 14.27 -13.62
CA ALA A 211 -0.59 15.08 -14.78
C ALA A 211 0.80 14.69 -15.27
N CYS A 212 0.87 14.15 -16.47
CA CYS A 212 2.08 13.54 -17.00
C CYS A 212 2.51 14.25 -18.29
N ILE A 213 3.83 14.50 -18.40
CA ILE A 213 4.46 15.01 -19.62
C ILE A 213 5.74 14.23 -19.89
N SER A 214 6.05 13.99 -21.16
CA SER A 214 7.26 13.29 -21.58
C SER A 214 8.40 14.23 -21.87
N THR A 215 9.64 13.79 -21.65
CA THR A 215 10.84 14.46 -22.17
C THR A 215 11.06 14.17 -23.66
N LYS A 216 10.46 13.12 -24.19
CA LYS A 216 10.52 12.73 -25.61
C LYS A 216 9.60 13.64 -26.43
N SER A 217 10.16 14.28 -27.47
CA SER A 217 9.39 15.14 -28.39
C SER A 217 8.28 14.36 -29.09
N GLY A 218 7.17 15.04 -29.40
CA GLY A 218 6.03 14.45 -30.12
C GLY A 218 5.09 13.57 -29.26
N VAL A 219 5.40 13.36 -27.99
CA VAL A 219 4.55 12.59 -27.08
C VAL A 219 3.53 13.53 -26.43
N PRO A 220 2.20 13.31 -26.62
CA PRO A 220 1.17 14.20 -26.07
C PRO A 220 1.14 14.13 -24.53
N PRO A 221 0.76 15.19 -23.81
CA PRO A 221 0.60 15.14 -22.36
C PRO A 221 -0.61 14.26 -21.96
N LEU A 222 -0.50 13.58 -20.80
CA LEU A 222 -1.56 12.74 -20.25
C LEU A 222 -2.12 13.37 -18.97
N LEU A 223 -3.44 13.55 -18.89
CA LEU A 223 -4.16 14.00 -17.70
C LEU A 223 -5.13 12.94 -17.21
N VAL A 224 -4.79 12.29 -16.10
CA VAL A 224 -5.65 11.29 -15.46
C VAL A 224 -6.54 11.97 -14.42
N LYS A 225 -7.86 11.96 -14.63
CA LYS A 225 -8.82 12.66 -13.77
C LYS A 225 -9.05 11.95 -12.42
N GLY A 226 -9.04 12.74 -11.33
CA GLY A 226 -9.32 12.25 -9.97
C GLY A 226 -10.81 12.15 -9.59
N GLY A 227 -11.72 12.37 -10.53
CA GLY A 227 -13.19 12.43 -10.28
C GLY A 227 -13.74 11.18 -9.62
N ALA A 228 -13.33 9.99 -10.06
CA ALA A 228 -13.77 8.71 -9.50
C ALA A 228 -13.40 8.59 -8.00
N LEU A 229 -12.15 8.90 -7.64
CA LEU A 229 -11.69 8.87 -6.24
C LEU A 229 -12.48 9.85 -5.36
N LYS A 230 -12.72 11.06 -5.87
CA LYS A 230 -13.51 12.09 -5.16
C LYS A 230 -14.96 11.63 -4.95
N SER A 231 -15.60 11.06 -5.96
CA SER A 231 -16.97 10.52 -5.88
C SER A 231 -17.09 9.39 -4.85
N ILE A 232 -16.15 8.43 -4.86
CA ILE A 232 -16.12 7.33 -3.88
C ILE A 232 -15.97 7.86 -2.45
N ASN A 233 -15.08 8.83 -2.22
CA ASN A 233 -14.88 9.43 -0.91
C ASN A 233 -16.10 10.25 -0.45
N GLN A 234 -16.76 10.98 -1.35
CA GLN A 234 -17.98 11.73 -1.05
C GLN A 234 -19.13 10.79 -0.66
N TRP A 235 -19.35 9.71 -1.43
CA TRP A 235 -20.30 8.66 -1.09
C TRP A 235 -20.02 8.07 0.29
N TYR A 236 -18.76 7.72 0.56
CA TYR A 236 -18.32 7.17 1.84
C TYR A 236 -18.65 8.09 2.99
N ASN A 237 -18.31 9.37 2.90
CA ASN A 237 -18.54 10.34 3.98
C ASN A 237 -20.03 10.53 4.27
N LYS A 238 -20.88 10.67 3.22
CA LYS A 238 -22.34 10.75 3.36
C LYS A 238 -22.91 9.50 4.03
N ARG A 239 -22.44 8.31 3.62
CA ARG A 239 -22.90 7.04 4.18
C ARG A 239 -22.48 6.86 5.63
N MET A 240 -21.24 7.22 5.97
CA MET A 240 -20.75 7.16 7.34
C MET A 240 -21.53 8.08 8.27
N ALA A 241 -21.78 9.32 7.88
CA ALA A 241 -22.59 10.29 8.66
C ALA A 241 -24.01 9.76 8.89
N ALA A 242 -24.66 9.20 7.87
CA ALA A 242 -26.00 8.64 7.99
C ALA A 242 -26.06 7.41 8.92
N LEU A 243 -25.03 6.56 8.92
CA LEU A 243 -24.96 5.42 9.83
C LEU A 243 -24.68 5.85 11.27
N GLN A 244 -23.82 6.84 11.46
CA GLN A 244 -23.51 7.41 12.77
C GLN A 244 -24.74 8.07 13.40
N ALA A 245 -25.47 8.89 12.63
CA ALA A 245 -26.72 9.51 13.09
C ALA A 245 -27.79 8.50 13.52
N LYS A 246 -27.80 7.29 12.92
CA LYS A 246 -28.72 6.20 13.25
C LYS A 246 -28.19 5.21 14.30
N GLY A 247 -27.01 5.45 14.89
CA GLY A 247 -26.36 4.55 15.83
C GLY A 247 -25.94 3.17 15.25
N LYS A 248 -25.90 3.02 13.90
CA LYS A 248 -25.61 1.75 13.22
C LYS A 248 -24.12 1.51 13.03
N PHE A 249 -23.34 1.58 14.11
CA PHE A 249 -21.88 1.51 14.11
C PHE A 249 -21.32 0.21 13.53
N HIS A 250 -22.02 -0.93 13.73
CA HIS A 250 -21.59 -2.22 13.21
C HIS A 250 -21.58 -2.31 11.67
N HIS A 251 -22.35 -1.48 10.97
CA HIS A 251 -22.33 -1.41 9.51
C HIS A 251 -21.17 -0.54 8.96
N MET A 252 -20.61 0.33 9.79
CA MET A 252 -19.58 1.28 9.33
C MET A 252 -18.33 0.58 8.82
N ALA A 253 -17.91 -0.51 9.48
CA ALA A 253 -16.75 -1.29 9.04
C ALA A 253 -16.93 -1.92 7.65
N ALA A 254 -18.13 -2.39 7.31
CA ALA A 254 -18.43 -2.92 5.99
C ALA A 254 -18.42 -1.83 4.90
N VAL A 255 -18.93 -0.62 5.23
CA VAL A 255 -18.88 0.54 4.34
C VAL A 255 -17.43 0.99 4.10
N ALA A 256 -16.60 1.01 5.15
CA ALA A 256 -15.18 1.33 5.05
C ALA A 256 -14.43 0.31 4.17
N LEU A 257 -14.69 -0.99 4.34
CA LEU A 257 -14.12 -2.04 3.51
C LEU A 257 -14.51 -1.84 2.03
N LYS A 258 -15.80 -1.60 1.74
CA LYS A 258 -16.28 -1.35 0.38
C LYS A 258 -15.58 -0.13 -0.26
N ARG A 259 -15.45 0.96 0.50
CA ARG A 259 -14.71 2.15 0.06
C ARG A 259 -13.25 1.81 -0.25
N ASN A 260 -12.55 1.12 0.65
CA ASN A 260 -11.14 0.80 0.49
C ASN A 260 -10.87 -0.09 -0.73
N ASN A 261 -11.76 -1.07 -1.00
CA ASN A 261 -11.65 -1.92 -2.18
C ASN A 261 -11.84 -1.11 -3.47
N ARG A 262 -12.84 -0.20 -3.52
CA ARG A 262 -13.06 0.68 -4.67
C ARG A 262 -11.90 1.64 -4.91
N ILE A 263 -11.36 2.22 -3.85
CA ILE A 263 -10.17 3.09 -3.95
C ILE A 263 -8.96 2.28 -4.42
N GLY A 264 -8.77 1.06 -3.91
CA GLY A 264 -7.71 0.16 -4.37
C GLY A 264 -7.80 -0.12 -5.86
N ASP A 265 -8.98 -0.49 -6.37
CA ASP A 265 -9.24 -0.72 -7.80
C ASP A 265 -8.92 0.53 -8.65
N CYS A 266 -9.37 1.72 -8.23
CA CYS A 266 -9.04 2.96 -8.92
C CYS A 266 -7.53 3.22 -8.95
N VAL A 267 -6.83 3.01 -7.82
CA VAL A 267 -5.37 3.21 -7.73
C VAL A 267 -4.64 2.30 -8.72
N HIS A 268 -5.02 1.02 -8.76
CA HIS A 268 -4.44 0.07 -9.71
C HIS A 268 -4.68 0.47 -11.17
N LYS A 269 -5.91 0.87 -11.51
CA LYS A 269 -6.24 1.34 -12.86
C LYS A 269 -5.43 2.56 -13.27
N ILE A 270 -5.27 3.54 -12.37
CA ILE A 270 -4.46 4.73 -12.61
C ILE A 270 -3.00 4.36 -12.82
N ALA A 271 -2.45 3.51 -11.97
CA ALA A 271 -1.06 3.07 -12.10
C ALA A 271 -0.82 2.29 -13.40
N HIS A 272 -1.76 1.43 -13.81
CA HIS A 272 -1.70 0.76 -15.11
C HIS A 272 -1.74 1.75 -16.28
N ILE A 273 -2.57 2.80 -16.24
CA ILE A 273 -2.61 3.84 -17.28
C ILE A 273 -1.23 4.50 -17.40
N VAL A 274 -0.60 4.87 -16.28
CA VAL A 274 0.72 5.52 -16.29
C VAL A 274 1.81 4.61 -16.85
N VAL A 275 1.85 3.35 -16.41
CA VAL A 275 2.87 2.38 -16.88
C VAL A 275 2.62 1.99 -18.36
N SER A 276 1.36 1.74 -18.75
CA SER A 276 1.02 1.44 -20.15
C SER A 276 1.34 2.61 -21.07
N TYR A 277 1.23 3.85 -20.59
CA TYR A 277 1.65 5.03 -21.35
C TYR A 277 3.16 5.02 -21.59
N CYS A 278 3.98 4.68 -20.58
CA CYS A 278 5.42 4.53 -20.77
C CYS A 278 5.77 3.46 -21.80
N LEU A 279 5.08 2.31 -21.77
CA LEU A 279 5.28 1.22 -22.73
C LEU A 279 4.91 1.65 -24.16
N ALA A 280 3.80 2.38 -24.33
CA ALA A 280 3.32 2.82 -25.63
C ALA A 280 4.25 3.85 -26.32
N TYR A 281 4.98 4.65 -25.53
CA TYR A 281 5.86 5.69 -26.03
C TYR A 281 7.35 5.43 -25.80
N ASP A 282 7.71 4.24 -25.36
CA ASP A 282 9.10 3.81 -25.17
C ASP A 282 9.86 4.69 -24.15
N LEU A 283 9.24 4.88 -22.95
CA LEU A 283 9.81 5.68 -21.87
C LEU A 283 10.33 4.77 -20.76
N GLY A 284 11.65 4.75 -20.56
CA GLY A 284 12.31 3.86 -19.59
C GLY A 284 12.39 4.41 -18.16
N ARG A 285 11.90 5.64 -17.93
CA ARG A 285 11.97 6.30 -16.62
C ARG A 285 10.66 7.02 -16.26
N ILE A 286 10.29 6.99 -14.98
CA ILE A 286 9.19 7.80 -14.43
C ILE A 286 9.74 8.64 -13.29
N VAL A 287 9.51 9.97 -13.35
CA VAL A 287 9.88 10.90 -12.28
C VAL A 287 8.61 11.42 -11.62
N ILE A 288 8.40 11.16 -10.34
CA ILE A 288 7.20 11.55 -9.60
C ILE A 288 7.56 12.58 -8.54
N GLY A 289 6.84 13.70 -8.53
CA GLY A 289 6.96 14.71 -7.49
C GLY A 289 6.23 14.27 -6.20
N GLN A 290 6.92 14.34 -5.07
CA GLN A 290 6.33 14.12 -3.75
C GLN A 290 7.17 14.75 -2.65
N ASN A 291 6.54 15.53 -1.77
CA ASN A 291 7.17 15.96 -0.53
C ASN A 291 6.91 14.96 0.61
N PRO A 292 7.94 14.58 1.38
CA PRO A 292 7.75 13.84 2.62
C PRO A 292 6.80 14.60 3.55
N TYR A 293 5.88 13.86 4.19
CA TYR A 293 4.96 14.41 5.20
C TYR A 293 4.01 15.53 4.74
N TRP A 294 3.88 15.79 3.43
CA TRP A 294 3.08 16.89 2.86
C TRP A 294 1.60 16.93 3.29
N LYS A 295 1.08 15.82 3.85
CA LYS A 295 -0.28 15.74 4.41
C LYS A 295 -0.35 16.00 5.91
N GLN A 296 0.78 16.13 6.59
CA GLN A 296 0.82 16.39 8.02
C GLN A 296 0.73 17.92 8.27
N GLY A 297 -0.16 18.33 9.17
CA GLY A 297 -0.33 19.74 9.49
C GLY A 297 -0.99 20.61 8.41
N VAL A 298 -1.51 19.99 7.32
CA VAL A 298 -2.14 20.76 6.23
C VAL A 298 -3.42 21.42 6.70
N ASN A 299 -3.49 22.74 6.54
CA ASN A 299 -4.69 23.54 6.82
C ASN A 299 -5.14 24.32 5.58
N MET A 300 -5.85 23.64 4.68
CA MET A 300 -6.47 24.23 3.49
C MET A 300 -7.99 24.44 3.66
N GLY A 301 -8.47 24.45 4.91
CA GLY A 301 -9.88 24.44 5.25
C GLY A 301 -10.53 23.04 5.19
N LYS A 302 -11.59 22.84 5.97
CA LYS A 302 -12.23 21.51 6.23
C LYS A 302 -12.53 20.69 4.96
N VAL A 303 -13.11 21.32 3.93
CA VAL A 303 -13.52 20.63 2.69
C VAL A 303 -12.30 20.22 1.85
N ASN A 304 -11.32 21.09 1.71
CA ASN A 304 -10.11 20.80 0.91
C ASN A 304 -9.21 19.79 1.63
N ASN A 305 -9.04 19.91 2.94
CA ASN A 305 -8.31 18.92 3.76
C ASN A 305 -8.93 17.52 3.59
N GLN A 306 -10.25 17.42 3.67
CA GLN A 306 -10.95 16.15 3.49
C GLN A 306 -10.69 15.54 2.10
N LYS A 307 -10.78 16.34 1.04
CA LYS A 307 -10.52 15.88 -0.34
C LYS A 307 -9.07 15.41 -0.51
N PHE A 308 -8.13 16.19 -0.01
CA PHE A 308 -6.69 15.92 -0.17
C PHE A 308 -6.21 14.72 0.66
N CYS A 309 -6.57 14.66 1.95
CA CYS A 309 -6.12 13.59 2.86
C CYS A 309 -6.67 12.20 2.48
N TYR A 310 -7.88 12.14 1.89
CA TYR A 310 -8.50 10.86 1.53
C TYR A 310 -7.99 10.24 0.22
N ILE A 311 -7.18 10.93 -0.57
CA ILE A 311 -6.52 10.38 -1.76
C ILE A 311 -5.21 9.67 -1.32
N PRO A 312 -5.05 8.37 -1.58
CA PRO A 312 -3.87 7.63 -1.11
C PRO A 312 -2.69 7.76 -2.11
N HIS A 313 -2.09 8.96 -2.21
CA HIS A 313 -0.97 9.22 -3.14
C HIS A 313 0.22 8.27 -2.88
N ALA A 314 0.60 8.02 -1.63
CA ALA A 314 1.69 7.07 -1.33
C ALA A 314 1.39 5.68 -1.89
N LYS A 315 0.16 5.16 -1.69
CA LYS A 315 -0.26 3.89 -2.29
C LYS A 315 -0.22 3.90 -3.81
N LEU A 316 -0.55 5.04 -4.45
CA LEU A 316 -0.46 5.17 -5.91
C LEU A 316 1.00 5.10 -6.37
N ILE A 317 1.90 5.81 -5.71
CA ILE A 317 3.35 5.77 -6.00
C ILE A 317 3.89 4.35 -5.84
N ASP A 318 3.58 3.68 -4.72
CA ASP A 318 4.01 2.30 -4.49
C ASP A 318 3.45 1.34 -5.55
N THR A 319 2.19 1.57 -5.99
CA THR A 319 1.56 0.77 -7.06
C THR A 319 2.24 1.01 -8.41
N ILE A 320 2.58 2.26 -8.75
CA ILE A 320 3.35 2.58 -9.97
C ILE A 320 4.72 1.92 -9.91
N LYS A 321 5.44 2.03 -8.78
CA LYS A 321 6.77 1.44 -8.60
C LYS A 321 6.77 -0.06 -8.90
N TYR A 322 5.90 -0.82 -8.26
CA TYR A 322 5.92 -2.27 -8.44
C TYR A 322 5.42 -2.73 -9.82
N LEU A 323 4.53 -1.97 -10.47
CA LEU A 323 4.12 -2.25 -11.85
C LEU A 323 5.22 -1.88 -12.85
N ALA A 324 5.88 -0.73 -12.66
CA ALA A 324 6.98 -0.27 -13.49
C ALA A 324 8.18 -1.24 -13.45
N GLU A 325 8.51 -1.76 -12.25
CA GLU A 325 9.58 -2.73 -12.04
C GLU A 325 9.38 -4.02 -12.88
N GLU A 326 8.14 -4.43 -13.15
CA GLU A 326 7.84 -5.59 -14.00
C GLU A 326 8.38 -5.42 -15.43
N TYR A 327 8.44 -4.17 -15.89
CA TYR A 327 8.88 -3.82 -17.25
C TYR A 327 10.26 -3.15 -17.27
N GLY A 328 10.99 -3.15 -16.15
CA GLY A 328 12.30 -2.54 -16.05
C GLY A 328 12.30 -1.00 -16.10
N ILE A 329 11.13 -0.37 -15.93
CA ILE A 329 11.01 1.09 -15.88
C ILE A 329 11.53 1.60 -14.53
N ASN A 330 12.50 2.50 -14.55
CA ASN A 330 13.05 3.12 -13.35
C ASN A 330 12.11 4.21 -12.80
N VAL A 331 11.73 4.13 -11.52
CA VAL A 331 10.86 5.12 -10.87
C VAL A 331 11.63 5.92 -9.84
N ILE A 332 11.76 7.21 -10.08
CA ILE A 332 12.41 8.16 -9.19
C ILE A 332 11.34 9.02 -8.51
N VAL A 333 11.43 9.19 -7.19
CA VAL A 333 10.57 10.10 -6.44
C VAL A 333 11.42 11.30 -6.02
N ARG A 334 11.00 12.49 -6.46
CA ARG A 334 11.72 13.75 -6.22
C ARG A 334 10.91 14.70 -5.36
N GLU A 335 11.60 15.46 -4.54
CA GLU A 335 11.03 16.58 -3.79
C GLU A 335 10.44 17.61 -4.76
N ASP A 336 9.17 18.06 -4.53
CA ASP A 336 8.39 18.87 -5.44
C ASP A 336 8.04 20.27 -4.88
N SER A 337 8.75 20.77 -3.88
CA SER A 337 8.51 22.11 -3.32
C SER A 337 8.64 23.16 -4.41
N TYR A 338 7.71 24.11 -4.39
CA TYR A 338 7.59 25.23 -5.32
C TYR A 338 7.22 24.87 -6.76
N THR A 339 7.18 23.62 -7.19
CA THR A 339 6.89 23.22 -8.58
C THR A 339 5.54 23.73 -9.09
N SER A 340 4.54 23.86 -8.22
CA SER A 340 3.21 24.39 -8.55
C SER A 340 3.14 25.92 -8.60
N LYS A 341 4.18 26.62 -8.10
CA LYS A 341 4.26 28.10 -8.06
C LYS A 341 5.18 28.67 -9.10
N ALA A 342 6.32 28.00 -9.35
CA ALA A 342 7.32 28.42 -10.31
C ALA A 342 6.82 28.28 -11.76
N SER A 343 7.24 29.18 -12.63
CA SER A 343 7.01 29.06 -14.07
C SER A 343 8.07 28.14 -14.69
N ALA A 344 7.62 27.03 -15.27
CA ALA A 344 8.51 26.13 -16.00
C ALA A 344 9.02 26.75 -17.29
N LEU A 345 8.16 27.50 -17.99
CA LEU A 345 8.47 28.15 -19.28
C LEU A 345 9.37 29.36 -19.15
N ASP A 346 9.42 29.99 -17.97
CA ASP A 346 10.30 31.15 -17.72
C ASP A 346 11.54 30.74 -16.90
N PHE A 347 11.73 29.44 -16.67
CA PHE A 347 12.86 28.86 -15.92
C PHE A 347 13.08 29.47 -14.54
N ASP A 348 11.99 29.76 -13.82
CA ASP A 348 12.06 30.25 -12.44
C ASP A 348 12.94 29.37 -11.57
N ASN A 349 13.75 29.98 -10.70
CA ASN A 349 14.55 29.24 -9.73
C ASN A 349 13.69 28.60 -8.64
N MET A 350 13.94 27.34 -8.33
CA MET A 350 13.22 26.55 -7.33
C MET A 350 14.19 26.03 -6.27
N PRO A 351 14.39 26.77 -5.14
CA PRO A 351 15.28 26.31 -4.10
C PRO A 351 14.76 25.04 -3.41
N PRO A 352 15.64 24.25 -2.79
CA PRO A 352 15.23 23.14 -1.94
C PRO A 352 14.38 23.61 -0.74
N PHE A 353 13.45 22.78 -0.29
CA PHE A 353 12.53 23.11 0.83
C PHE A 353 13.26 23.51 2.13
N TYR A 354 14.46 22.98 2.36
CA TYR A 354 15.23 23.17 3.61
C TYR A 354 16.06 24.47 3.65
N GLN A 355 16.01 25.27 2.61
CA GLN A 355 16.76 26.53 2.56
C GLN A 355 15.96 27.63 3.28
N GLU A 356 16.21 27.79 4.58
CA GLU A 356 15.63 28.89 5.39
C GLU A 356 16.00 30.25 4.79
N GLY A 357 15.02 31.15 4.65
CA GLY A 357 15.22 32.53 4.21
C GLY A 357 15.25 32.73 2.69
N ALA A 358 15.09 31.71 1.86
CA ALA A 358 15.00 31.88 0.42
C ALA A 358 13.71 32.64 0.04
N LYS A 359 13.84 33.92 -0.30
CA LYS A 359 12.74 34.70 -0.90
C LYS A 359 12.55 34.23 -2.35
N CYS A 360 11.53 33.37 -2.56
CA CYS A 360 11.18 32.91 -3.90
C CYS A 360 10.29 33.95 -4.58
N GLN A 361 10.79 34.54 -5.66
CA GLN A 361 9.98 35.34 -6.58
C GLN A 361 9.73 34.52 -7.83
N PHE A 362 8.46 34.33 -8.18
CA PHE A 362 8.08 33.60 -9.37
C PHE A 362 7.54 34.57 -10.43
N SER A 363 7.94 34.37 -11.67
CA SER A 363 7.63 35.28 -12.79
C SER A 363 6.20 35.05 -13.30
N GLY A 364 5.71 33.83 -13.27
CA GLY A 364 4.36 33.46 -13.69
C GLY A 364 3.34 33.43 -12.55
N LYS A 365 2.08 33.23 -12.89
CA LYS A 365 0.99 33.13 -11.89
C LYS A 365 -0.13 32.19 -12.34
N ARG A 366 -0.77 31.55 -11.36
CA ARG A 366 -2.03 30.81 -11.57
C ARG A 366 -3.16 31.80 -11.78
N ILE A 367 -3.77 31.82 -12.98
CA ILE A 367 -4.84 32.77 -13.35
C ILE A 367 -6.23 32.26 -12.94
N LYS A 368 -6.43 30.96 -12.97
CA LYS A 368 -7.59 30.27 -12.40
C LYS A 368 -7.25 28.81 -12.11
N ARG A 369 -8.18 28.07 -11.50
CA ARG A 369 -7.97 26.65 -11.25
C ARG A 369 -7.66 25.90 -12.54
N GLY A 370 -6.53 25.19 -12.57
CA GLY A 370 -6.08 24.41 -13.72
C GLY A 370 -5.35 25.19 -14.82
N LEU A 371 -5.22 26.54 -14.72
CA LEU A 371 -4.50 27.35 -15.70
C LEU A 371 -3.42 28.20 -15.06
N TYR A 372 -2.24 28.16 -15.65
CA TYR A 372 -1.05 28.91 -15.27
C TYR A 372 -0.60 29.80 -16.44
N ARG A 373 -0.27 31.05 -16.18
CA ARG A 373 0.25 32.01 -17.17
C ARG A 373 1.70 32.31 -16.83
N SER A 374 2.59 32.11 -17.81
CA SER A 374 4.00 32.50 -17.75
C SER A 374 4.17 34.02 -17.84
N LYS A 375 5.38 34.52 -17.57
CA LYS A 375 5.75 35.93 -17.75
C LYS A 375 5.57 36.36 -19.20
N SER A 376 5.92 35.47 -20.15
CA SER A 376 5.75 35.73 -21.60
C SER A 376 4.29 35.71 -22.06
N GLY A 377 3.32 35.50 -21.18
CA GLY A 377 1.89 35.46 -21.48
C GLY A 377 1.35 34.12 -21.97
N LYS A 378 2.20 33.12 -22.20
CA LYS A 378 1.79 31.77 -22.58
C LYS A 378 0.95 31.13 -21.45
N VAL A 379 -0.17 30.48 -21.81
CA VAL A 379 -1.07 29.84 -20.86
C VAL A 379 -0.99 28.32 -21.01
N ILE A 380 -0.70 27.63 -19.93
CA ILE A 380 -0.59 26.17 -19.89
C ILE A 380 -1.46 25.59 -18.76
N ASN A 381 -1.69 24.28 -18.81
CA ASN A 381 -2.32 23.60 -17.68
C ASN A 381 -1.41 23.69 -16.43
N ALA A 382 -1.99 24.08 -15.28
CA ALA A 382 -1.19 24.33 -14.07
C ALA A 382 -0.55 23.07 -13.49
N ASP A 383 -1.17 21.90 -13.66
CA ASP A 383 -0.63 20.63 -13.18
C ASP A 383 0.45 20.11 -14.14
N LEU A 384 0.36 20.41 -15.46
CA LEU A 384 1.45 20.15 -16.39
C LEU A 384 2.64 21.08 -16.15
N ASN A 385 2.42 22.36 -15.75
CA ASN A 385 3.50 23.22 -15.29
C ASN A 385 4.24 22.63 -14.09
N GLY A 386 3.50 22.02 -13.15
CA GLY A 386 4.08 21.28 -12.03
C GLY A 386 4.94 20.11 -12.49
N ALA A 387 4.43 19.29 -13.42
CA ALA A 387 5.16 18.16 -13.99
C ALA A 387 6.46 18.57 -14.70
N LEU A 388 6.43 19.66 -15.49
CA LEU A 388 7.63 20.23 -16.11
C LEU A 388 8.67 20.63 -15.07
N ASN A 389 8.25 21.30 -14.00
CA ASN A 389 9.14 21.73 -12.91
C ASN A 389 9.72 20.54 -12.12
N ILE A 390 8.98 19.44 -11.96
CA ILE A 390 9.50 18.20 -11.40
C ILE A 390 10.63 17.66 -12.28
N GLY A 391 10.44 17.67 -13.60
CA GLY A 391 11.49 17.31 -14.56
C GLY A 391 12.72 18.21 -14.47
N ARG A 392 12.54 19.53 -14.37
CA ARG A 392 13.64 20.48 -14.19
C ARG A 392 14.46 20.22 -12.92
N LYS A 393 13.79 19.86 -11.82
CA LYS A 393 14.48 19.49 -10.57
C LYS A 393 15.28 18.19 -10.67
N GLU A 394 14.87 17.25 -11.49
CA GLU A 394 15.57 15.96 -11.63
C GLU A 394 16.62 15.97 -12.73
N LEU A 395 16.29 16.54 -13.88
CA LEU A 395 17.07 16.45 -15.11
C LEU A 395 17.82 17.75 -15.48
N GLY A 396 17.61 18.84 -14.71
CA GLY A 396 18.08 20.17 -15.05
C GLY A 396 17.18 20.85 -16.09
N ASP A 397 17.62 21.95 -16.65
CA ASP A 397 16.81 22.77 -17.58
C ASP A 397 17.06 22.43 -19.05
N GLU A 398 18.19 21.81 -19.40
CA GLU A 398 18.67 21.59 -20.77
C GLU A 398 17.69 20.78 -21.64
N TRP A 399 17.01 19.78 -21.06
CA TRP A 399 16.06 18.97 -21.82
C TRP A 399 14.84 19.79 -22.26
N LEU A 400 14.41 20.77 -21.46
CA LEU A 400 13.27 21.62 -21.78
C LEU A 400 13.59 22.65 -22.86
N HIS A 401 14.84 23.13 -22.90
CA HIS A 401 15.33 23.99 -24.00
C HIS A 401 15.37 23.26 -25.35
N LYS A 402 15.65 21.95 -25.34
CA LYS A 402 15.67 21.13 -26.56
C LYS A 402 14.28 20.74 -27.06
N ALA A 403 13.27 20.76 -26.17
CA ALA A 403 11.90 20.38 -26.48
C ALA A 403 11.00 21.54 -26.98
N HIS A 404 11.52 22.76 -26.91
CA HIS A 404 10.89 24.01 -27.37
C HIS A 404 11.72 24.71 -28.45
#